data_4de3457663d5d9e0aa51eafec802cf2d
#
_entry.id   4de3457663d5d9e0aa51eafec802cf2d
#
_cell.length_a   1.000
_cell.length_b   1.000
_cell.length_c   1.000
_cell.angle_alpha   90.00
_cell.angle_beta   90.00
_cell.angle_gamma   90.00
#
_symmetry.space_group_name_H-M   'P 1'
#
loop_
_entity.id
_entity.type
_entity.pdbx_description
1 polymer ?
#
loop_
_entity_poly.entity_id
_entity_poly.type
_entity_poly.pdbx_seq_one_letter_code
_entity_poly.pdbx_strand_id
1 'polypeptide(L)'
;IKNTTESYMTQYIAFADERFNDMLSEVRKTALSVATEQEIIWPGILHGKESASYEEYLRKKRITSFLSGLMSQKQYMDNVMVITDDRRIFQADTELVLKRDLETSVMQAALQTDRAGIFYDRQAQEVYYSCPILHGGDIVAVNLIKLNYDELIAAYEQEPLKEVDIYVFDSGVPGGKALIY
;
A
#
# COMPACT_ATOMS: atom_id res chain seq x y z
N ILE A 1 -13.81 -28.49 -29.04
CA ILE A 1 -12.81 -28.63 -27.98
C ILE A 1 -12.03 -27.31 -27.80
N LYS A 2 -11.55 -26.63 -28.89
CA LYS A 2 -10.79 -25.38 -28.80
C LYS A 2 -11.57 -24.23 -28.15
N ASN A 3 -12.84 -24.06 -28.56
CA ASN A 3 -13.70 -22.99 -27.99
C ASN A 3 -14.04 -23.19 -26.51
N THR A 4 -14.04 -24.43 -26.01
CA THR A 4 -14.34 -24.73 -24.61
C THR A 4 -13.16 -24.31 -23.72
N THR A 5 -11.92 -24.60 -24.15
CA THR A 5 -10.70 -24.25 -23.39
C THR A 5 -10.53 -22.73 -23.31
N GLU A 6 -10.73 -22.00 -24.43
CA GLU A 6 -10.67 -20.54 -24.46
C GLU A 6 -11.73 -19.90 -23.54
N SER A 7 -12.93 -20.47 -23.51
CA SER A 7 -14.01 -20.00 -22.61
C SER A 7 -13.64 -20.21 -21.13
N TYR A 8 -13.06 -21.34 -20.77
CA TYR A 8 -12.61 -21.59 -19.40
C TYR A 8 -11.48 -20.64 -18.99
N MET A 9 -10.47 -20.43 -19.83
CA MET A 9 -9.38 -19.49 -19.54
C MET A 9 -9.91 -18.08 -19.32
N THR A 10 -10.83 -17.62 -20.17
CA THR A 10 -11.45 -16.29 -20.01
C THR A 10 -12.19 -16.14 -18.68
N GLN A 11 -12.90 -17.18 -18.25
CA GLN A 11 -13.59 -17.18 -16.95
C GLN A 11 -12.61 -17.15 -15.77
N TYR A 12 -11.50 -17.88 -15.85
CA TYR A 12 -10.48 -17.87 -14.80
C TYR A 12 -9.77 -16.52 -14.71
N ILE A 13 -9.45 -15.90 -15.85
CA ILE A 13 -8.88 -14.54 -15.87
C ILE A 13 -9.85 -13.55 -15.22
N ALA A 14 -11.13 -13.58 -15.59
CA ALA A 14 -12.14 -12.70 -15.01
C ALA A 14 -12.27 -12.88 -13.49
N PHE A 15 -12.22 -14.13 -13.01
CA PHE A 15 -12.23 -14.40 -11.57
C PHE A 15 -10.98 -13.86 -10.86
N ALA A 16 -9.80 -14.07 -11.44
CA ALA A 16 -8.54 -13.55 -10.88
C ALA A 16 -8.53 -12.02 -10.84
N ASP A 17 -9.03 -11.37 -11.91
CA ASP A 17 -9.17 -9.91 -11.99
C ASP A 17 -10.16 -9.37 -10.94
N GLU A 18 -11.28 -10.04 -10.73
CA GLU A 18 -12.25 -9.66 -9.70
C GLU A 18 -11.62 -9.71 -8.31
N ARG A 19 -10.94 -10.82 -7.99
CA ARG A 19 -10.25 -10.97 -6.70
C ARG A 19 -9.16 -9.93 -6.49
N PHE A 20 -8.36 -9.65 -7.50
CA PHE A 20 -7.33 -8.62 -7.46
C PHE A 20 -7.93 -7.22 -7.23
N ASN A 21 -8.99 -6.88 -7.94
CA ASN A 21 -9.68 -5.61 -7.78
C ASN A 21 -10.34 -5.47 -6.41
N ASP A 22 -10.88 -6.54 -5.84
CA ASP A 22 -11.42 -6.55 -4.49
C ASP A 22 -10.34 -6.26 -3.45
N MET A 23 -9.17 -6.91 -3.56
CA MET A 23 -8.04 -6.64 -2.68
C MET A 23 -7.58 -5.18 -2.78
N LEU A 24 -7.46 -4.62 -4.00
CA LEU A 24 -7.11 -3.22 -4.19
C LEU A 24 -8.16 -2.27 -3.64
N SER A 25 -9.44 -2.61 -3.75
CA SER A 25 -10.53 -1.83 -3.16
C SER A 25 -10.39 -1.76 -1.63
N GLU A 26 -10.08 -2.87 -0.99
CA GLU A 26 -9.84 -2.91 0.46
C GLU A 26 -8.56 -2.13 0.86
N VAL A 27 -7.50 -2.18 0.06
CA VAL A 27 -6.30 -1.36 0.25
C VAL A 27 -6.65 0.14 0.20
N ARG A 28 -7.44 0.56 -0.79
CA ARG A 28 -7.91 1.95 -0.92
C ARG A 28 -8.76 2.39 0.27
N LYS A 29 -9.67 1.54 0.74
CA LYS A 29 -10.48 1.81 1.95
C LYS A 29 -9.60 1.95 3.19
N THR A 30 -8.61 1.08 3.36
CA THR A 30 -7.65 1.16 4.46
C THR A 30 -6.86 2.47 4.40
N ALA A 31 -6.35 2.84 3.21
CA ALA A 31 -5.62 4.08 3.02
C ALA A 31 -6.48 5.31 3.34
N LEU A 32 -7.73 5.30 2.91
CA LEU A 32 -8.68 6.38 3.21
C LEU A 32 -8.98 6.46 4.70
N SER A 33 -9.17 5.31 5.38
CA SER A 33 -9.39 5.28 6.83
C SER A 33 -8.22 5.92 7.59
N VAL A 34 -6.99 5.66 7.19
CA VAL A 34 -5.80 6.31 7.79
C VAL A 34 -5.80 7.81 7.52
N ALA A 35 -6.04 8.23 6.28
CA ALA A 35 -5.99 9.65 5.90
C ALA A 35 -7.08 10.50 6.56
N THR A 36 -8.20 9.89 6.91
CA THR A 36 -9.36 10.59 7.52
C THR A 36 -9.44 10.46 9.04
N GLU A 37 -8.55 9.67 9.68
CA GLU A 37 -8.56 9.44 11.13
C GLU A 37 -8.01 10.65 11.90
N GLN A 38 -8.92 11.50 12.36
CA GLN A 38 -8.57 12.80 12.98
C GLN A 38 -8.11 12.70 14.45
N GLU A 39 -8.56 11.70 15.18
CA GLU A 39 -8.28 11.61 16.62
C GLU A 39 -6.98 10.89 16.96
N ILE A 40 -6.55 9.95 16.10
CA ILE A 40 -5.38 9.11 16.34
C ILE A 40 -4.22 9.53 15.45
N ILE A 41 -4.45 9.64 14.12
CA ILE A 41 -3.40 9.88 13.13
C ILE A 41 -3.01 11.35 13.07
N TRP A 42 -3.97 12.25 12.97
CA TRP A 42 -3.70 13.69 12.79
C TRP A 42 -2.89 14.33 13.93
N PRO A 43 -3.09 14.00 15.22
CA PRO A 43 -2.20 14.51 16.27
C PRO A 43 -0.74 14.07 16.09
N GLY A 44 -0.51 12.87 15.55
CA GLY A 44 0.84 12.40 15.20
C GLY A 44 1.47 13.18 14.06
N ILE A 45 0.69 13.58 13.06
CA ILE A 45 1.16 14.36 11.90
C ILE A 45 1.48 15.79 12.32
N LEU A 46 0.54 16.46 12.98
CA LEU A 46 0.61 17.92 13.25
C LEU A 46 1.56 18.30 14.39
N HIS A 47 1.75 17.43 15.40
CA HIS A 47 2.69 17.70 16.47
C HIS A 47 4.09 17.28 16.03
N GLY A 48 4.97 18.26 15.77
CA GLY A 48 6.36 18.03 15.39
C GLY A 48 7.18 17.25 16.44
N LYS A 49 8.50 17.18 16.26
CA LYS A 49 9.41 16.57 17.24
C LYS A 49 9.38 17.37 18.54
N GLU A 50 8.45 17.03 19.42
CA GLU A 50 8.57 17.40 20.81
C GLU A 50 9.62 16.51 21.48
N SER A 51 10.31 17.05 22.48
CA SER A 51 11.29 16.30 23.28
C SER A 51 10.67 15.00 23.77
N ALA A 52 11.43 13.90 23.77
CA ALA A 52 10.99 12.57 24.17
C ALA A 52 10.18 12.59 25.48
N SER A 53 8.88 12.71 25.36
CA SER A 53 7.94 12.79 26.47
C SER A 53 7.13 11.50 26.56
N TYR A 54 6.60 11.22 27.74
CA TYR A 54 5.69 10.09 27.93
C TYR A 54 4.44 10.22 27.05
N GLU A 55 3.99 11.43 26.77
CA GLU A 55 2.84 11.69 25.88
C GLU A 55 3.16 11.33 24.43
N GLU A 56 4.35 11.64 23.94
CA GLU A 56 4.80 11.22 22.61
C GLU A 56 4.85 9.70 22.48
N TYR A 57 5.38 9.02 23.49
CA TYR A 57 5.37 7.55 23.52
C TYR A 57 3.94 6.99 23.46
N LEU A 58 3.01 7.53 24.23
CA LEU A 58 1.61 7.09 24.22
C LEU A 58 0.95 7.36 22.88
N ARG A 59 1.21 8.51 22.27
CA ARG A 59 0.71 8.87 20.93
C ARG A 59 1.20 7.87 19.89
N LYS A 60 2.51 7.63 19.85
CA LYS A 60 3.11 6.63 18.95
C LYS A 60 2.50 5.25 19.12
N LYS A 61 2.33 4.81 20.36
CA LYS A 61 1.70 3.53 20.68
C LYS A 61 0.26 3.43 20.18
N ARG A 62 -0.55 4.49 20.34
CA ARG A 62 -1.93 4.54 19.82
C ARG A 62 -1.96 4.45 18.30
N ILE A 63 -1.10 5.18 17.60
CA ILE A 63 -1.00 5.15 16.14
C ILE A 63 -0.60 3.75 15.69
N THR A 64 0.46 3.16 16.24
CA THR A 64 0.91 1.80 15.91
C THR A 64 -0.23 0.78 16.13
N SER A 65 -0.94 0.85 17.25
CA SER A 65 -2.06 -0.07 17.54
C SER A 65 -3.21 0.08 16.53
N PHE A 66 -3.53 1.31 16.14
CA PHE A 66 -4.54 1.58 15.13
C PHE A 66 -4.15 1.01 13.77
N LEU A 67 -2.91 1.29 13.30
CA LEU A 67 -2.40 0.77 12.03
C LEU A 67 -2.34 -0.77 12.02
N SER A 68 -1.90 -1.39 13.12
CA SER A 68 -1.88 -2.85 13.27
C SER A 68 -3.29 -3.44 13.23
N GLY A 69 -4.28 -2.75 13.81
CA GLY A 69 -5.69 -3.14 13.74
C GLY A 69 -6.23 -3.15 12.31
N LEU A 70 -5.85 -2.17 11.50
CA LEU A 70 -6.25 -2.10 10.08
C LEU A 70 -5.62 -3.22 9.24
N MET A 71 -4.39 -3.61 9.57
CA MET A 71 -3.65 -4.66 8.87
C MET A 71 -4.12 -6.06 9.29
N SER A 72 -4.66 -6.21 10.50
CA SER A 72 -5.04 -7.50 11.06
C SER A 72 -6.04 -8.23 10.15
N GLN A 73 -5.79 -9.53 9.88
CA GLN A 73 -6.59 -10.39 9.01
C GLN A 73 -6.50 -10.10 7.49
N LYS A 74 -5.61 -9.22 7.05
CA LYS A 74 -5.42 -8.88 5.63
C LYS A 74 -4.06 -9.39 5.15
N GLN A 75 -4.00 -10.64 4.70
CA GLN A 75 -2.77 -11.32 4.27
C GLN A 75 -2.06 -10.62 3.10
N TYR A 76 -2.79 -9.83 2.31
CA TYR A 76 -2.25 -9.05 1.20
C TYR A 76 -1.62 -7.72 1.60
N MET A 77 -1.56 -7.39 2.89
CA MET A 77 -0.87 -6.22 3.44
C MET A 77 0.23 -6.65 4.40
N ASP A 78 1.48 -6.36 4.07
CA ASP A 78 2.63 -6.64 4.93
C ASP A 78 2.87 -5.56 5.96
N ASN A 79 2.61 -4.29 5.62
CA ASN A 79 2.75 -3.18 6.55
C ASN A 79 1.86 -1.99 6.15
N VAL A 80 1.42 -1.22 7.13
CA VAL A 80 0.72 0.05 6.97
C VAL A 80 1.52 1.12 7.69
N MET A 81 1.93 2.16 6.95
CA MET A 81 2.84 3.20 7.44
C MET A 81 2.26 4.59 7.21
N VAL A 82 2.55 5.51 8.10
CA VAL A 82 2.35 6.95 7.89
C VAL A 82 3.72 7.62 7.99
N ILE A 83 4.09 8.31 6.93
CA ILE A 83 5.35 9.03 6.81
C ILE A 83 5.03 10.51 6.72
N THR A 84 5.50 11.29 7.68
CA THR A 84 5.29 12.74 7.71
C THR A 84 6.31 13.47 6.82
N ASP A 85 6.03 14.70 6.45
CA ASP A 85 6.91 15.58 5.69
C ASP A 85 8.26 15.83 6.41
N ASP A 86 8.26 15.84 7.75
CA ASP A 86 9.47 15.92 8.60
C ASP A 86 10.15 14.55 8.82
N ARG A 87 9.76 13.52 8.04
CA ARG A 87 10.34 12.16 8.00
C ARG A 87 10.16 11.32 9.26
N ARG A 88 9.13 11.58 10.05
CA ARG A 88 8.73 10.65 11.12
C ARG A 88 7.93 9.49 10.51
N ILE A 89 8.18 8.29 11.01
CA ILE A 89 7.53 7.08 10.52
C ILE A 89 6.72 6.48 11.66
N PHE A 90 5.44 6.26 11.41
CA PHE A 90 4.55 5.44 12.22
C PHE A 90 4.18 4.22 11.41
N GLN A 91 4.32 3.02 11.97
CA GLN A 91 4.08 1.78 11.22
C GLN A 91 3.38 0.73 12.07
N ALA A 92 2.63 -0.13 11.40
CA ALA A 92 1.90 -1.23 12.03
C ALA A 92 2.84 -2.33 12.53
N ASP A 93 3.80 -2.73 11.68
CA ASP A 93 4.81 -3.72 12.02
C ASP A 93 6.10 -3.03 12.49
N THR A 94 6.42 -3.23 13.78
CA THR A 94 7.62 -2.65 14.39
C THR A 94 8.86 -3.50 14.21
N GLU A 95 8.74 -4.75 13.73
CA GLU A 95 9.86 -5.66 13.48
C GLU A 95 10.46 -5.44 12.09
N LEU A 96 9.68 -4.93 11.12
CA LEU A 96 10.19 -4.53 9.83
C LEU A 96 11.02 -3.24 9.97
N VAL A 97 12.31 -3.44 10.19
CA VAL A 97 13.28 -2.34 10.04
C VAL A 97 13.37 -2.03 8.54
N LEU A 98 12.75 -0.94 8.13
CA LEU A 98 12.98 -0.39 6.79
C LEU A 98 14.50 -0.21 6.64
N LYS A 99 15.10 -0.91 5.67
CA LYS A 99 16.52 -0.69 5.36
C LYS A 99 16.69 0.78 5.00
N ARG A 100 17.71 1.44 5.55
CA ARG A 100 17.95 2.89 5.39
C ARG A 100 17.87 3.41 3.95
N ASP A 101 18.22 2.57 2.99
CA ASP A 101 18.19 2.94 1.56
C ASP A 101 16.77 2.93 0.97
N LEU A 102 15.88 2.07 1.48
CA LEU A 102 14.45 2.07 1.14
C LEU A 102 13.72 3.30 1.70
N GLU A 103 14.09 3.72 2.92
CA GLU A 103 13.53 4.94 3.52
C GLU A 103 13.70 6.15 2.60
N THR A 104 14.80 6.24 1.85
CA THR A 104 15.09 7.44 1.07
C THR A 104 14.39 7.45 -0.28
N SER A 105 14.39 6.36 -1.03
CA SER A 105 13.83 6.32 -2.39
C SER A 105 12.31 6.22 -2.39
N VAL A 106 11.75 5.32 -1.60
CA VAL A 106 10.30 5.12 -1.48
C VAL A 106 9.63 6.32 -0.83
N MET A 107 10.24 6.87 0.22
CA MET A 107 9.74 8.09 0.89
C MET A 107 9.77 9.30 -0.03
N GLN A 108 10.85 9.52 -0.77
CA GLN A 108 10.93 10.64 -1.72
C GLN A 108 9.91 10.50 -2.84
N ALA A 109 9.76 9.30 -3.42
CA ALA A 109 8.78 9.06 -4.46
C ALA A 109 7.35 9.25 -3.95
N ALA A 110 7.03 8.74 -2.74
CA ALA A 110 5.72 8.86 -2.14
C ALA A 110 5.37 10.31 -1.77
N LEU A 111 6.31 11.08 -1.20
CA LEU A 111 6.11 12.48 -0.84
C LEU A 111 6.04 13.42 -2.05
N GLN A 112 6.52 13.01 -3.21
CA GLN A 112 6.44 13.78 -4.45
C GLN A 112 5.15 13.52 -5.25
N THR A 113 4.37 12.51 -4.88
CA THR A 113 3.18 12.11 -5.61
C THR A 113 1.94 12.73 -4.95
N ASP A 114 1.23 13.58 -5.68
CA ASP A 114 -0.01 14.23 -5.25
C ASP A 114 -1.27 13.33 -5.42
N ARG A 115 -1.10 12.14 -5.95
CA ARG A 115 -2.17 11.19 -6.24
C ARG A 115 -1.96 9.86 -5.54
N ALA A 116 -3.08 9.29 -5.09
CA ALA A 116 -3.09 7.93 -4.59
C ALA A 116 -2.91 6.92 -5.73
N GLY A 117 -2.12 5.87 -5.50
CA GLY A 117 -1.87 4.85 -6.51
C GLY A 117 -0.87 3.79 -6.08
N ILE A 118 -0.67 2.81 -6.97
CA ILE A 118 0.31 1.76 -6.78
C ILE A 118 1.69 2.28 -7.19
N PHE A 119 2.66 1.95 -6.37
CA PHE A 119 4.08 2.22 -6.59
C PHE A 119 4.87 0.91 -6.50
N TYR A 120 5.68 0.65 -7.52
CA TYR A 120 6.56 -0.51 -7.56
C TYR A 120 8.02 -0.09 -7.41
N ASP A 121 8.68 -0.54 -6.35
CA ASP A 121 10.12 -0.39 -6.17
C ASP A 121 10.85 -1.53 -6.89
N ARG A 122 11.46 -1.21 -8.05
CA ARG A 122 12.19 -2.19 -8.87
C ARG A 122 13.44 -2.72 -8.19
N GLN A 123 14.09 -1.95 -7.33
CA GLN A 123 15.33 -2.38 -6.68
C GLN A 123 15.04 -3.37 -5.56
N ALA A 124 14.00 -3.11 -4.79
CA ALA A 124 13.58 -3.98 -3.70
C ALA A 124 12.64 -5.11 -4.15
N GLN A 125 12.08 -5.02 -5.38
CA GLN A 125 11.00 -5.88 -5.87
C GLN A 125 9.78 -5.86 -4.93
N GLU A 126 9.40 -4.67 -4.48
CA GLU A 126 8.31 -4.47 -3.52
C GLU A 126 7.21 -3.60 -4.12
N VAL A 127 5.97 -3.91 -3.78
CA VAL A 127 4.78 -3.20 -4.23
C VAL A 127 4.19 -2.43 -3.06
N TYR A 128 3.87 -1.17 -3.30
CA TYR A 128 3.26 -0.28 -2.32
C TYR A 128 2.01 0.38 -2.90
N TYR A 129 1.07 0.69 -2.03
CA TYR A 129 0.00 1.64 -2.32
C TYR A 129 0.26 2.92 -1.55
N SER A 130 0.34 4.04 -2.25
CA SER A 130 0.61 5.37 -1.69
C SER A 130 -0.66 6.20 -1.70
N CYS A 131 -0.96 6.88 -0.60
CA CYS A 131 -2.07 7.81 -0.49
C CYS A 131 -1.59 9.08 0.25
N PRO A 132 -1.51 10.24 -0.42
CA PRO A 132 -1.10 11.49 0.22
C PRO A 132 -2.15 11.95 1.23
N ILE A 133 -1.68 12.51 2.33
CA ILE A 133 -2.51 13.14 3.37
C ILE A 133 -2.30 14.64 3.26
N LEU A 134 -3.37 15.37 2.95
CA LEU A 134 -3.32 16.79 2.64
C LEU A 134 -3.87 17.63 3.78
N HIS A 135 -3.21 18.75 4.06
CA HIS A 135 -3.69 19.79 4.98
C HIS A 135 -3.54 21.16 4.34
N GLY A 136 -4.64 21.87 4.18
CA GLY A 136 -4.60 23.20 3.54
C GLY A 136 -4.15 23.21 2.08
N GLY A 137 -4.12 22.05 1.41
CA GLY A 137 -3.63 21.87 0.04
C GLY A 137 -2.20 21.34 -0.06
N ASP A 138 -1.46 21.31 1.03
CA ASP A 138 -0.09 20.81 1.09
C ASP A 138 -0.06 19.34 1.55
N ILE A 139 0.89 18.56 1.05
CA ILE A 139 1.13 17.19 1.51
C ILE A 139 1.86 17.26 2.84
N VAL A 140 1.19 16.88 3.93
CA VAL A 140 1.77 16.87 5.30
C VAL A 140 2.24 15.49 5.73
N ALA A 141 1.73 14.46 5.07
CA ALA A 141 2.15 13.07 5.28
C ALA A 141 1.73 12.21 4.08
N VAL A 142 2.24 10.99 4.06
CA VAL A 142 1.82 9.95 3.12
C VAL A 142 1.48 8.69 3.90
N ASN A 143 0.32 8.12 3.61
CA ASN A 143 0.04 6.75 4.00
C ASN A 143 0.63 5.82 2.94
N LEU A 144 1.53 4.95 3.34
CA LEU A 144 2.19 3.97 2.49
C LEU A 144 1.86 2.57 2.98
N ILE A 145 1.20 1.77 2.16
CA ILE A 145 0.83 0.39 2.47
C ILE A 145 1.73 -0.53 1.66
N LYS A 146 2.56 -1.31 2.34
CA LYS A 146 3.33 -2.38 1.69
C LYS A 146 2.40 -3.54 1.40
N LEU A 147 2.37 -3.98 0.14
CA LEU A 147 1.53 -5.07 -0.32
C LEU A 147 2.33 -6.36 -0.40
N ASN A 148 1.70 -7.46 -0.02
CA ASN A 148 2.24 -8.79 -0.23
C ASN A 148 2.06 -9.19 -1.69
N TYR A 149 3.15 -9.21 -2.44
CA TYR A 149 3.12 -9.50 -3.87
C TYR A 149 2.55 -10.88 -4.18
N ASP A 150 2.99 -11.90 -3.46
CA ASP A 150 2.59 -13.28 -3.69
C ASP A 150 1.08 -13.47 -3.46
N GLU A 151 0.53 -12.84 -2.43
CA GLU A 151 -0.91 -12.86 -2.17
C GLU A 151 -1.72 -12.09 -3.23
N LEU A 152 -1.17 -11.00 -3.77
CA LEU A 152 -1.83 -10.25 -4.85
C LEU A 152 -1.95 -11.04 -6.13
N ILE A 153 -0.94 -11.82 -6.48
CA ILE A 153 -0.92 -12.60 -7.74
C ILE A 153 -1.40 -14.04 -7.57
N ALA A 154 -1.63 -14.51 -6.35
CA ALA A 154 -1.97 -15.92 -6.06
C ALA A 154 -3.14 -16.47 -6.89
N ALA A 155 -4.11 -15.62 -7.24
CA ALA A 155 -5.22 -16.04 -8.10
C ALA A 155 -4.81 -16.31 -9.55
N TYR A 156 -3.75 -15.64 -10.03
CA TYR A 156 -3.22 -15.81 -11.39
C TYR A 156 -2.22 -16.96 -11.50
N GLU A 157 -1.63 -17.39 -10.39
CA GLU A 157 -0.70 -18.52 -10.35
C GLU A 157 -1.38 -19.89 -10.31
N GLN A 158 -2.72 -19.94 -10.28
CA GLN A 158 -3.47 -21.18 -10.28
C GLN A 158 -3.67 -21.74 -11.70
N GLU A 159 -3.75 -23.08 -11.81
CA GLU A 159 -4.18 -23.71 -13.05
C GLU A 159 -5.60 -23.22 -13.46
N PRO A 160 -5.86 -22.87 -14.72
CA PRO A 160 -5.01 -23.08 -15.91
C PRO A 160 -4.10 -21.89 -16.29
N LEU A 161 -3.93 -20.87 -15.45
CA LEU A 161 -3.21 -19.63 -15.77
C LEU A 161 -1.70 -19.72 -15.54
N LYS A 162 -1.24 -20.74 -14.84
CA LYS A 162 0.17 -20.91 -14.43
C LYS A 162 1.19 -20.87 -15.56
N GLU A 163 0.80 -21.24 -16.78
CA GLU A 163 1.67 -21.24 -17.97
C GLU A 163 1.44 -19.99 -18.87
N VAL A 164 0.69 -19.00 -18.41
CA VAL A 164 0.33 -17.80 -19.17
C VAL A 164 1.07 -16.61 -18.59
N ASP A 165 1.76 -15.85 -19.43
CA ASP A 165 2.36 -14.57 -19.03
C ASP A 165 1.24 -13.56 -18.75
N ILE A 166 1.18 -13.05 -17.52
CA ILE A 166 0.15 -12.10 -17.09
C ILE A 166 0.80 -10.75 -16.81
N TYR A 167 0.27 -9.71 -17.44
CA TYR A 167 0.71 -8.34 -17.26
C TYR A 167 -0.42 -7.51 -16.65
N VAL A 168 -0.15 -6.89 -15.50
CA VAL A 168 -1.09 -5.97 -14.85
C VAL A 168 -0.67 -4.55 -15.17
N PHE A 169 -1.60 -3.77 -15.73
CA PHE A 169 -1.36 -2.38 -16.11
C PHE A 169 -2.23 -1.44 -15.28
N ASP A 170 -1.66 -0.31 -14.86
CA ASP A 170 -2.45 0.80 -14.34
C ASP A 170 -3.11 1.55 -15.49
N SER A 171 -4.42 1.40 -15.63
CA SER A 171 -5.22 2.08 -16.65
C SER A 171 -5.39 3.58 -16.39
N GLY A 172 -5.05 4.06 -15.20
CA GLY A 172 -5.12 5.48 -14.83
C GLY A 172 -3.95 6.32 -15.35
N VAL A 173 -2.91 5.69 -15.90
CA VAL A 173 -1.74 6.37 -16.43
C VAL A 173 -1.75 6.29 -17.97
N PRO A 174 -1.76 7.44 -18.70
CA PRO A 174 -1.63 7.43 -20.15
C PRO A 174 -0.34 6.71 -20.58
N GLY A 175 -0.47 5.66 -21.38
CA GLY A 175 0.64 4.83 -21.82
C GLY A 175 0.92 3.61 -20.96
N GLY A 176 0.07 3.31 -19.98
CA GLY A 176 0.06 2.13 -19.11
C GLY A 176 1.45 1.61 -18.76
N LYS A 177 1.93 1.84 -17.53
CA LYS A 177 3.14 1.13 -17.07
C LYS A 177 2.69 -0.22 -16.53
N ALA A 178 3.36 -1.30 -16.98
CA ALA A 178 3.20 -2.60 -16.35
C ALA A 178 3.56 -2.49 -14.87
N LEU A 179 2.63 -2.86 -14.01
CA LEU A 179 2.81 -2.83 -12.56
C LEU A 179 3.48 -4.12 -12.07
N ILE A 180 3.23 -5.21 -12.79
CA ILE A 180 3.67 -6.57 -12.44
C ILE A 180 4.06 -7.28 -13.75
N TYR A 181 5.17 -7.98 -13.74
CA TYR A 181 5.63 -8.85 -14.81
C TYR A 181 5.48 -10.30 -14.39
#